data_7a6e3f84993a439e52a693f748839861
#
_entry.id   7a6e3f84993a439e52a693f748839861
#
_cell.length_a   1.000
_cell.length_b   1.000
_cell.length_c   1.000
_cell.angle_alpha   90.00
_cell.angle_beta   90.00
_cell.angle_gamma   90.00
#
_symmetry.space_group_name_H-M   'P 1'
#
loop_
_entity.id
_entity.type
_entity.pdbx_description
1 polymer ?
#
loop_
_entity_poly.entity_id
_entity_poly.type
_entity_poly.pdbx_seq_one_letter_code
_entity_poly.pdbx_strand_id
1 'polypeptide(L)'
;MLHLHLMRFQYDPITDCSVKFNDRCEFPEVLDLSNYLHDKEAGAAEESKYVLHAVLVHSGDNHGGHYVVFINPKCDGKWCKFDDDVVSRCTKKEAVDHNFGGEGEEMVTARHSTNAYMLVYIQQSKMTDILSTVSVDDIPETCQERLQEEKKIEAIRRKEKNEAHLYMTVRVILEDAFFGHQGNDLYDPEMAPSHEFRIKKSATLKEFLATVAEDMRWPVERLRPWPLSHRTNQTLRPNLVELEDGERSMVEVAENYNPWTIFLELLQPDNDPTAPLPTFDKDQDVMLFFKYYCPRTSRVHYMGHMYLAITTKLTSVLPKLCALANIPSDSKLILWEEIKPNMLEKIEDTNQPLEHILEELMDGDIIVFQIDPGADSQFELPTAREYFRDLFYKVNNNESFHDQRPFLV
;
A
#
# COMPACT_ATOMS: atom_id res chain seq x y z
N MET A 1 0.76 6.39 50.41
CA MET A 1 1.13 7.34 49.34
C MET A 1 0.18 8.52 49.37
N LEU A 2 0.67 9.71 49.07
CA LEU A 2 -0.12 10.94 48.97
C LEU A 2 0.01 11.50 47.57
N HIS A 3 -1.11 11.71 46.89
CA HIS A 3 -1.18 12.35 45.59
C HIS A 3 -1.71 13.77 45.74
N LEU A 4 -0.96 14.77 45.24
CA LEU A 4 -1.37 16.15 45.23
C LEU A 4 -1.59 16.60 43.81
N HIS A 5 -2.85 16.82 43.43
CA HIS A 5 -3.21 17.35 42.13
C HIS A 5 -3.20 18.88 42.16
N LEU A 6 -2.33 19.50 41.38
CA LEU A 6 -2.28 20.94 41.23
C LEU A 6 -3.29 21.34 40.15
N MET A 7 -4.32 22.10 40.54
CA MET A 7 -5.43 22.48 39.63
C MET A 7 -4.95 23.47 38.57
N ARG A 8 -4.16 22.99 37.63
CA ARG A 8 -3.57 23.81 36.55
C ARG A 8 -4.55 24.13 35.42
N PHE A 9 -5.62 23.38 35.30
CA PHE A 9 -6.65 23.60 34.29
C PHE A 9 -7.94 24.04 34.94
N GLN A 10 -8.48 25.15 34.49
CA GLN A 10 -9.76 25.67 34.95
C GLN A 10 -10.57 26.20 33.77
N TYR A 11 -11.87 25.97 33.81
CA TYR A 11 -12.81 26.59 32.89
C TYR A 11 -13.05 28.04 33.31
N ASP A 12 -12.86 28.99 32.39
CA ASP A 12 -13.19 30.39 32.57
C ASP A 12 -14.57 30.70 31.93
N PRO A 13 -15.59 30.95 32.73
CA PRO A 13 -16.93 31.24 32.23
C PRO A 13 -17.06 32.59 31.51
N ILE A 14 -16.07 33.48 31.64
CA ILE A 14 -16.09 34.80 30.98
C ILE A 14 -15.67 34.66 29.51
N THR A 15 -14.64 33.88 29.28
CA THR A 15 -14.08 33.65 27.93
C THR A 15 -14.66 32.40 27.26
N ASP A 16 -15.46 31.61 27.95
CA ASP A 16 -16.01 30.30 27.53
C ASP A 16 -14.92 29.33 27.09
N CYS A 17 -13.77 29.38 27.74
CA CYS A 17 -12.61 28.58 27.40
C CYS A 17 -12.00 27.93 28.64
N SER A 18 -11.37 26.76 28.45
CA SER A 18 -10.47 26.20 29.45
C SER A 18 -9.11 26.90 29.37
N VAL A 19 -8.57 27.28 30.51
CA VAL A 19 -7.28 27.98 30.64
C VAL A 19 -6.33 27.15 31.47
N LYS A 20 -5.06 27.11 31.06
CA LYS A 20 -3.99 26.51 31.85
C LYS A 20 -3.27 27.59 32.68
N PHE A 21 -3.19 27.38 33.98
CA PHE A 21 -2.42 28.24 34.87
C PHE A 21 -0.97 27.81 34.95
N ASN A 22 -0.09 28.71 34.57
CA ASN A 22 1.35 28.46 34.60
C ASN A 22 2.06 29.13 35.79
N ASP A 23 1.29 29.63 36.74
CA ASP A 23 1.82 30.28 37.95
C ASP A 23 2.85 29.41 38.65
N ARG A 24 3.82 30.06 39.30
CA ARG A 24 4.85 29.39 40.08
C ARG A 24 4.24 28.74 41.31
N CYS A 25 4.44 27.44 41.45
CA CYS A 25 4.07 26.66 42.63
C CYS A 25 5.27 25.79 43.03
N GLU A 26 5.98 26.23 44.06
CA GLU A 26 7.09 25.44 44.60
C GLU A 26 6.57 24.32 45.49
N PHE A 27 7.20 23.17 45.40
CA PHE A 27 6.90 22.00 46.20
C PHE A 27 8.18 21.42 46.79
N PRO A 28 8.17 21.02 48.10
CA PRO A 28 9.35 20.51 48.76
C PRO A 28 9.64 19.05 48.41
N GLU A 29 10.89 18.61 48.54
CA GLU A 29 11.26 17.19 48.46
C GLU A 29 10.77 16.39 49.66
N VAL A 30 10.72 17.03 50.83
CA VAL A 30 10.16 16.45 52.04
C VAL A 30 9.02 17.34 52.51
N LEU A 31 7.82 16.77 52.48
CA LEU A 31 6.61 17.46 52.92
C LEU A 31 6.28 17.03 54.33
N ASP A 32 6.31 17.96 55.26
CA ASP A 32 5.94 17.75 56.66
C ASP A 32 4.51 18.24 56.92
N LEU A 33 3.61 17.32 57.19
CA LEU A 33 2.20 17.59 57.49
C LEU A 33 1.88 17.60 58.99
N SER A 34 2.87 17.55 59.88
CA SER A 34 2.67 17.49 61.36
C SER A 34 1.78 18.60 61.88
N ASN A 35 1.88 19.80 61.29
CA ASN A 35 1.10 20.99 61.72
C ASN A 35 -0.39 20.92 61.31
N TYR A 36 -0.74 20.01 60.40
CA TYR A 36 -2.08 19.88 59.85
C TYR A 36 -2.83 18.65 60.42
N LEU A 37 -2.22 17.90 61.34
CA LEU A 37 -2.86 16.77 61.99
C LEU A 37 -3.82 17.25 63.07
N HIS A 38 -4.99 16.64 63.17
CA HIS A 38 -5.98 16.92 64.19
C HIS A 38 -5.52 16.43 65.58
N ASP A 39 -4.97 15.21 65.62
CA ASP A 39 -4.49 14.57 66.85
C ASP A 39 -2.96 14.61 66.92
N LYS A 40 -2.41 15.17 67.99
CA LYS A 40 -0.97 15.24 68.23
C LYS A 40 -0.50 14.14 69.20
N GLU A 41 -0.78 12.90 68.85
CA GLU A 41 -0.27 11.75 69.60
C GLU A 41 1.24 11.62 69.49
N ALA A 42 1.90 11.07 70.52
CA ALA A 42 3.34 10.84 70.49
C ALA A 42 3.67 9.81 69.39
N GLY A 43 4.42 10.21 68.37
CA GLY A 43 4.76 9.44 67.19
C GLY A 43 4.07 9.91 65.89
N ALA A 44 2.96 10.65 65.95
CA ALA A 44 2.27 11.16 64.75
C ALA A 44 3.13 12.12 63.92
N ALA A 45 4.09 12.81 64.53
CA ALA A 45 5.02 13.71 63.84
C ALA A 45 5.98 12.97 62.88
N GLU A 46 6.41 11.78 63.23
CA GLU A 46 7.25 10.94 62.34
C GLU A 46 6.43 10.33 61.18
N GLU A 47 5.17 10.01 61.43
CA GLU A 47 4.26 9.45 60.42
C GLU A 47 3.71 10.50 59.46
N SER A 48 3.91 11.80 59.76
CA SER A 48 3.44 12.91 58.91
C SER A 48 4.44 13.41 57.89
N LYS A 49 5.63 12.82 57.80
CA LYS A 49 6.67 13.19 56.84
C LYS A 49 6.55 12.34 55.55
N TYR A 50 6.56 13.04 54.44
CA TYR A 50 6.43 12.45 53.10
C TYR A 50 7.59 12.87 52.20
N VAL A 51 8.14 11.93 51.44
CA VAL A 51 9.23 12.15 50.49
C VAL A 51 8.70 12.17 49.08
N LEU A 52 9.11 13.15 48.27
CA LEU A 52 8.72 13.27 46.86
C LEU A 52 9.27 12.11 46.05
N HIS A 53 8.38 11.35 45.49
CA HIS A 53 8.68 10.18 44.69
C HIS A 53 8.52 10.43 43.21
N ALA A 54 7.47 11.16 42.80
CA ALA A 54 7.25 11.46 41.37
C ALA A 54 6.66 12.84 41.15
N VAL A 55 7.03 13.43 40.01
CA VAL A 55 6.54 14.72 39.49
C VAL A 55 5.99 14.48 38.10
N LEU A 56 4.68 14.61 37.94
CA LEU A 56 4.00 14.49 36.65
C LEU A 56 3.89 15.90 36.05
N VAL A 57 4.38 16.03 34.84
CA VAL A 57 4.57 17.31 34.15
C VAL A 57 3.79 17.32 32.84
N HIS A 58 3.17 18.46 32.57
CA HIS A 58 2.52 18.72 31.28
C HIS A 58 3.18 19.92 30.61
N SER A 59 3.54 19.74 29.35
CA SER A 59 4.05 20.76 28.42
C SER A 59 2.98 21.07 27.38
N GLY A 60 2.65 22.34 27.17
CA GLY A 60 1.60 22.76 26.24
C GLY A 60 0.47 23.51 26.94
N ASP A 61 -0.62 23.69 26.23
CA ASP A 61 -1.82 24.42 26.66
C ASP A 61 -3.03 23.48 26.82
N ASN A 62 -4.23 24.07 26.86
CA ASN A 62 -5.50 23.33 26.96
C ASN A 62 -5.97 22.70 25.67
N HIS A 63 -5.35 23.00 24.52
CA HIS A 63 -5.72 22.41 23.21
C HIS A 63 -4.89 21.17 22.87
N GLY A 64 -3.75 21.01 23.55
CA GLY A 64 -2.88 19.86 23.37
C GLY A 64 -1.56 20.02 24.11
N GLY A 65 -0.86 18.92 24.25
CA GLY A 65 0.43 18.95 24.94
C GLY A 65 1.02 17.55 25.09
N HIS A 66 2.13 17.53 25.81
CA HIS A 66 2.88 16.32 26.08
C HIS A 66 3.02 16.09 27.58
N TYR A 67 2.83 14.85 28.00
CA TYR A 67 2.96 14.46 29.40
C TYR A 67 4.25 13.65 29.59
N VAL A 68 4.99 14.01 30.63
CA VAL A 68 6.16 13.26 31.08
C VAL A 68 6.11 13.06 32.58
N VAL A 69 6.78 12.03 33.08
CA VAL A 69 6.91 11.83 34.50
C VAL A 69 8.37 11.74 34.93
N PHE A 70 8.73 12.46 35.99
CA PHE A 70 10.02 12.31 36.65
C PHE A 70 9.80 11.49 37.91
N ILE A 71 10.55 10.41 38.05
CA ILE A 71 10.45 9.49 39.18
C ILE A 71 11.82 9.36 39.86
N ASN A 72 11.80 9.37 41.20
CA ASN A 72 12.89 8.94 42.05
C ASN A 72 12.57 7.54 42.57
N PRO A 73 12.94 6.47 41.87
CA PRO A 73 12.41 5.11 42.10
C PRO A 73 12.66 4.57 43.49
N LYS A 74 13.78 4.97 44.10
CA LYS A 74 14.19 4.51 45.43
C LYS A 74 14.15 5.61 46.50
N CYS A 75 13.65 6.79 46.13
CA CYS A 75 13.73 7.98 46.97
C CYS A 75 15.16 8.31 47.48
N ASP A 76 16.19 7.92 46.68
CA ASP A 76 17.62 8.10 46.99
C ASP A 76 18.25 9.32 46.30
N GLY A 77 17.43 10.17 45.70
CA GLY A 77 17.86 11.36 44.96
C GLY A 77 18.27 11.11 43.51
N LYS A 78 18.17 9.89 43.01
CA LYS A 78 18.46 9.53 41.61
C LYS A 78 17.18 9.56 40.80
N TRP A 79 17.04 10.58 39.99
CA TRP A 79 15.88 10.81 39.18
C TRP A 79 15.98 10.21 37.77
N CYS A 80 14.87 9.71 37.27
CA CYS A 80 14.69 9.26 35.91
C CYS A 80 13.49 9.99 35.29
N LYS A 81 13.64 10.38 34.02
CA LYS A 81 12.56 10.89 33.18
C LYS A 81 11.97 9.74 32.38
N PHE A 82 10.67 9.58 32.43
CA PHE A 82 9.87 8.67 31.64
C PHE A 82 9.09 9.49 30.61
N ASP A 83 9.35 9.25 29.33
CA ASP A 83 8.84 10.00 28.19
C ASP A 83 8.38 8.98 27.15
N ASP A 84 7.10 8.62 27.22
CA ASP A 84 6.48 7.50 26.52
C ASP A 84 7.25 6.19 26.72
N ASP A 85 7.90 5.68 25.69
CA ASP A 85 8.69 4.44 25.70
C ASP A 85 10.18 4.65 26.06
N VAL A 86 10.60 5.90 26.30
CA VAL A 86 11.99 6.25 26.61
C VAL A 86 12.17 6.57 28.07
N VAL A 87 13.09 5.84 28.73
CA VAL A 87 13.52 6.12 30.11
C VAL A 87 14.95 6.64 30.10
N SER A 88 15.16 7.82 30.66
CA SER A 88 16.48 8.45 30.73
C SER A 88 16.79 8.95 32.14
N ARG A 89 18.08 9.00 32.49
CA ARG A 89 18.49 9.64 33.75
C ARG A 89 18.43 11.16 33.62
N CYS A 90 18.01 11.82 34.70
CA CYS A 90 17.96 13.27 34.76
C CYS A 90 18.47 13.79 36.11
N THR A 91 18.72 15.09 36.17
CA THR A 91 19.13 15.74 37.38
C THR A 91 17.90 16.11 38.24
N LYS A 92 18.12 16.26 39.54
CA LYS A 92 17.08 16.78 40.44
C LYS A 92 16.53 18.13 39.96
N LYS A 93 17.40 19.03 39.50
CA LYS A 93 17.01 20.33 38.99
C LYS A 93 16.02 20.21 37.82
N GLU A 94 16.26 19.27 36.90
CA GLU A 94 15.35 19.00 35.81
C GLU A 94 14.02 18.38 36.27
N ALA A 95 14.05 17.52 37.27
CA ALA A 95 12.89 16.84 37.79
C ALA A 95 11.99 17.71 38.68
N VAL A 96 12.57 18.62 39.44
CA VAL A 96 11.88 19.41 40.48
C VAL A 96 11.85 20.90 40.14
N ASP A 97 13.02 21.57 40.16
CA ASP A 97 13.11 23.02 40.08
C ASP A 97 12.55 23.61 38.78
N HIS A 98 12.81 22.93 37.63
CA HIS A 98 12.33 23.37 36.34
C HIS A 98 10.82 23.16 36.12
N ASN A 99 10.15 22.48 37.06
CA ASN A 99 8.72 22.15 36.94
C ASN A 99 7.83 22.93 37.91
N PHE A 100 8.37 23.90 38.62
CA PHE A 100 7.57 24.78 39.51
C PHE A 100 6.60 25.66 38.73
N GLY A 101 6.86 25.97 37.46
CA GLY A 101 6.12 26.93 36.64
C GLY A 101 6.57 28.36 36.95
N GLY A 102 5.82 29.34 36.51
CA GLY A 102 6.09 30.77 36.62
C GLY A 102 6.89 31.32 35.43
N GLU A 103 6.86 32.64 35.27
CA GLU A 103 7.63 33.36 34.27
C GLU A 103 9.08 33.52 34.76
N GLY A 104 10.04 32.96 34.05
CA GLY A 104 11.46 33.26 34.26
C GLY A 104 11.82 34.57 33.55
N GLU A 105 12.68 35.38 34.14
CA GLU A 105 13.13 36.67 33.56
C GLU A 105 13.94 36.54 32.25
N GLU A 106 14.27 35.33 31.79
CA GLU A 106 15.05 35.10 30.61
C GLU A 106 14.31 34.24 29.56
N MET A 107 13.93 34.87 28.47
CA MET A 107 13.52 34.38 27.17
C MET A 107 12.14 33.69 26.99
N VAL A 108 11.38 34.31 26.11
CA VAL A 108 10.13 33.84 25.47
C VAL A 108 10.41 32.55 24.67
N THR A 109 10.39 31.39 25.31
CA THR A 109 10.47 30.08 24.66
C THR A 109 9.40 29.15 25.22
N ALA A 110 9.10 28.08 24.49
CA ALA A 110 8.10 27.05 24.81
C ALA A 110 8.18 26.39 26.20
N ARG A 111 9.17 26.74 27.03
CA ARG A 111 9.32 26.32 28.43
C ARG A 111 8.29 26.94 29.37
N HIS A 112 7.68 28.08 29.03
CA HIS A 112 6.72 28.77 29.91
C HIS A 112 5.43 27.98 30.14
N SER A 113 5.11 27.06 29.29
CA SER A 113 3.93 26.19 29.39
C SER A 113 4.21 24.81 30.01
N THR A 114 5.44 24.57 30.51
CA THR A 114 5.84 23.31 31.12
C THR A 114 5.86 23.40 32.62
N ASN A 115 5.02 22.62 33.30
CA ASN A 115 4.96 22.63 34.76
C ASN A 115 4.37 21.35 35.35
N ALA A 116 4.64 21.12 36.63
CA ALA A 116 4.05 20.00 37.35
C ALA A 116 2.54 20.25 37.55
N TYR A 117 1.74 19.18 37.32
CA TYR A 117 0.30 19.18 37.60
C TYR A 117 -0.11 18.13 38.63
N MET A 118 0.74 17.13 38.90
CA MET A 118 0.52 16.13 39.93
C MET A 118 1.83 15.77 40.62
N LEU A 119 1.80 15.62 41.91
CA LEU A 119 2.92 15.26 42.76
C LEU A 119 2.57 13.97 43.51
N VAL A 120 3.52 13.06 43.59
CA VAL A 120 3.37 11.80 44.31
C VAL A 120 4.40 11.74 45.42
N TYR A 121 3.93 11.63 46.64
CA TYR A 121 4.74 11.53 47.84
C TYR A 121 4.55 10.15 48.49
N ILE A 122 5.62 9.62 49.07
CA ILE A 122 5.60 8.39 49.85
C ILE A 122 5.86 8.73 51.31
N GLN A 123 5.05 8.23 52.21
CA GLN A 123 5.24 8.36 53.65
C GLN A 123 6.60 7.78 54.02
N GLN A 124 7.43 8.58 54.71
CA GLN A 124 8.82 8.25 55.00
C GLN A 124 8.95 6.93 55.80
N SER A 125 8.08 6.74 56.82
CA SER A 125 8.05 5.51 57.63
C SER A 125 7.64 4.26 56.89
N LYS A 126 7.02 4.37 55.68
CA LYS A 126 6.56 3.25 54.86
C LYS A 126 7.37 3.04 53.59
N MET A 127 8.48 3.75 53.41
CA MET A 127 9.29 3.68 52.18
C MET A 127 9.83 2.28 51.93
N THR A 128 10.31 1.57 52.93
CA THR A 128 10.83 0.20 52.82
C THR A 128 9.78 -0.80 52.38
N ASP A 129 8.55 -0.62 52.86
CA ASP A 129 7.45 -1.52 52.52
C ASP A 129 6.95 -1.27 51.07
N ILE A 130 6.81 0.04 50.71
CA ILE A 130 6.27 0.44 49.40
C ILE A 130 7.30 0.27 48.29
N LEU A 131 8.58 0.55 48.56
CA LEU A 131 9.68 0.46 47.59
C LEU A 131 10.48 -0.83 47.78
N SER A 132 9.82 -1.93 48.15
CA SER A 132 10.45 -3.24 48.23
C SER A 132 11.07 -3.62 46.89
N THR A 133 12.19 -4.34 46.96
CA THR A 133 12.89 -4.78 45.75
C THR A 133 12.06 -5.83 45.04
N VAL A 134 11.69 -5.57 43.82
CA VAL A 134 11.02 -6.54 42.93
C VAL A 134 12.08 -7.35 42.19
N SER A 135 11.98 -8.67 42.26
CA SER A 135 12.84 -9.61 41.52
C SER A 135 12.15 -10.12 40.25
N VAL A 136 12.90 -10.81 39.41
CA VAL A 136 12.35 -11.47 38.21
C VAL A 136 11.30 -12.54 38.60
N ASP A 137 11.47 -13.14 39.77
CA ASP A 137 10.57 -14.19 40.25
C ASP A 137 9.19 -13.67 40.71
N ASP A 138 9.10 -12.37 40.96
CA ASP A 138 7.83 -11.67 41.26
C ASP A 138 6.99 -11.38 39.99
N ILE A 139 7.60 -11.55 38.82
CA ILE A 139 6.91 -11.32 37.54
C ILE A 139 6.18 -12.60 37.14
N PRO A 140 4.84 -12.56 36.96
CA PRO A 140 4.10 -13.74 36.50
C PRO A 140 4.70 -14.34 35.22
N GLU A 141 4.78 -15.68 35.18
CA GLU A 141 5.36 -16.42 34.04
C GLU A 141 4.68 -16.05 32.71
N THR A 142 3.37 -15.88 32.73
CA THR A 142 2.59 -15.45 31.56
C THR A 142 3.03 -14.08 31.01
N CYS A 143 3.47 -13.15 31.85
CA CYS A 143 4.01 -11.87 31.43
C CYS A 143 5.40 -12.03 30.82
N GLN A 144 6.22 -12.92 31.37
CA GLN A 144 7.57 -13.21 30.87
C GLN A 144 7.49 -13.87 29.48
N GLU A 145 6.62 -14.85 29.30
CA GLU A 145 6.35 -15.51 28.03
C GLU A 145 5.88 -14.53 26.97
N ARG A 146 4.90 -13.69 27.30
CA ARG A 146 4.38 -12.66 26.39
C ARG A 146 5.47 -11.68 25.97
N LEU A 147 6.29 -11.18 26.89
CA LEU A 147 7.40 -10.28 26.58
C LEU A 147 8.44 -10.93 25.67
N GLN A 148 8.69 -12.24 25.84
CA GLN A 148 9.60 -12.98 24.97
C GLN A 148 9.02 -13.12 23.56
N GLU A 149 7.73 -13.38 23.45
CA GLU A 149 7.04 -13.50 22.16
C GLU A 149 7.00 -12.15 21.43
N GLU A 150 6.65 -11.07 22.13
CA GLU A 150 6.68 -9.71 21.58
C GLU A 150 8.07 -9.34 21.05
N LYS A 151 9.14 -9.65 21.80
CA LYS A 151 10.52 -9.41 21.36
C LYS A 151 10.89 -10.22 20.10
N LYS A 152 10.40 -11.47 20.00
CA LYS A 152 10.62 -12.29 18.79
C LYS A 152 9.92 -11.68 17.58
N ILE A 153 8.66 -11.29 17.75
CA ILE A 153 7.86 -10.65 16.68
C ILE A 153 8.51 -9.34 16.24
N GLU A 154 8.94 -8.52 17.20
CA GLU A 154 9.62 -7.25 16.89
C GLU A 154 10.96 -7.47 16.16
N ALA A 155 11.74 -8.46 16.57
CA ALA A 155 12.99 -8.81 15.90
C ALA A 155 12.77 -9.26 14.44
N ILE A 156 11.72 -10.07 14.20
CA ILE A 156 11.31 -10.50 12.86
C ILE A 156 10.91 -9.27 12.03
N ARG A 157 10.01 -8.43 12.56
CA ARG A 157 9.53 -7.22 11.88
C ARG A 157 10.67 -6.25 11.55
N ARG A 158 11.63 -6.08 12.47
CA ARG A 158 12.82 -5.25 12.25
C ARG A 158 13.70 -5.83 11.15
N LYS A 159 13.89 -7.15 11.12
CA LYS A 159 14.62 -7.83 10.06
C LYS A 159 13.92 -7.65 8.71
N GLU A 160 12.62 -7.88 8.64
CA GLU A 160 11.81 -7.69 7.42
C GLU A 160 11.89 -6.24 6.91
N LYS A 161 11.79 -5.25 7.80
CA LYS A 161 11.92 -3.84 7.45
C LYS A 161 13.31 -3.52 6.89
N ASN A 162 14.35 -4.06 7.51
CA ASN A 162 15.73 -3.84 7.07
C ASN A 162 16.02 -4.52 5.72
N GLU A 163 15.36 -5.64 5.42
CA GLU A 163 15.53 -6.39 4.17
C GLU A 163 14.54 -5.98 3.09
N ALA A 164 13.51 -5.19 3.40
CA ALA A 164 12.44 -4.82 2.45
C ALA A 164 12.99 -4.19 1.16
N HIS A 165 14.07 -3.42 1.24
CA HIS A 165 14.71 -2.78 0.09
C HIS A 165 15.38 -3.77 -0.86
N LEU A 166 15.65 -5.00 -0.42
CA LEU A 166 16.24 -6.07 -1.23
C LEU A 166 15.22 -6.80 -2.10
N TYR A 167 13.94 -6.59 -1.83
CA TYR A 167 12.84 -7.25 -2.54
C TYR A 167 12.10 -6.28 -3.44
N MET A 168 11.45 -6.83 -4.43
CA MET A 168 10.50 -6.16 -5.29
C MET A 168 9.22 -6.98 -5.41
N THR A 169 8.14 -6.32 -5.80
CA THR A 169 6.86 -6.96 -6.09
C THR A 169 6.71 -7.11 -7.59
N VAL A 170 6.32 -8.29 -8.03
CA VAL A 170 5.92 -8.57 -9.41
C VAL A 170 4.43 -8.88 -9.42
N ARG A 171 3.67 -8.15 -10.24
CA ARG A 171 2.25 -8.41 -10.49
C ARG A 171 2.11 -9.21 -11.77
N VAL A 172 1.57 -10.40 -11.65
CA VAL A 172 1.31 -11.28 -12.77
C VAL A 172 -0.16 -11.19 -13.14
N ILE A 173 -0.44 -10.76 -14.37
CA ILE A 173 -1.76 -10.71 -14.97
C ILE A 173 -1.88 -11.90 -15.90
N LEU A 174 -2.95 -12.67 -15.80
CA LEU A 174 -3.29 -13.77 -16.70
C LEU A 174 -4.29 -13.33 -17.76
N GLU A 175 -4.41 -14.08 -18.83
CA GLU A 175 -5.31 -13.77 -19.94
C GLU A 175 -6.80 -13.73 -19.54
N ASP A 176 -7.18 -14.44 -18.48
CA ASP A 176 -8.54 -14.42 -17.92
C ASP A 176 -8.95 -13.02 -17.42
N ALA A 177 -8.00 -12.18 -17.02
CA ALA A 177 -8.25 -10.80 -16.65
C ALA A 177 -8.71 -9.91 -17.82
N PHE A 178 -8.49 -10.33 -19.04
CA PHE A 178 -8.88 -9.59 -20.26
C PHE A 178 -10.35 -9.81 -20.64
N PHE A 179 -10.92 -10.95 -20.20
CA PHE A 179 -12.30 -11.26 -20.50
C PHE A 179 -13.26 -10.33 -19.73
N GLY A 180 -14.22 -9.80 -20.47
CA GLY A 180 -15.23 -8.90 -19.92
C GLY A 180 -14.80 -7.44 -19.80
N HIS A 181 -13.54 -7.10 -20.08
CA HIS A 181 -13.09 -5.72 -20.14
C HIS A 181 -13.80 -4.98 -21.30
N GLN A 182 -14.36 -3.80 -20.99
CA GLN A 182 -15.18 -3.01 -21.93
C GLN A 182 -14.47 -1.75 -22.44
N GLY A 183 -13.28 -1.48 -21.93
CA GLY A 183 -12.51 -0.26 -22.21
C GLY A 183 -11.41 -0.43 -23.23
N ASN A 184 -10.61 0.61 -23.32
CA ASN A 184 -9.33 0.59 -24.01
C ASN A 184 -8.35 -0.34 -23.31
N ASP A 185 -7.25 -0.67 -23.93
CA ASP A 185 -6.25 -1.61 -23.45
C ASP A 185 -6.81 -3.02 -23.23
N LEU A 186 -6.07 -3.91 -22.62
CA LEU A 186 -6.49 -5.29 -22.43
C LEU A 186 -7.28 -5.49 -21.13
N TYR A 187 -7.02 -4.66 -20.12
CA TYR A 187 -7.62 -4.77 -18.80
C TYR A 187 -7.58 -3.42 -18.07
N ASP A 188 -8.30 -3.31 -16.96
CA ASP A 188 -8.25 -2.18 -16.06
C ASP A 188 -7.22 -2.45 -14.95
N PRO A 189 -6.12 -1.68 -14.84
CA PRO A 189 -5.08 -1.91 -13.84
C PRO A 189 -5.55 -1.81 -12.38
N GLU A 190 -6.66 -1.10 -12.12
CA GLU A 190 -7.21 -0.93 -10.77
C GLU A 190 -8.17 -2.07 -10.38
N MET A 191 -8.80 -2.69 -11.37
CA MET A 191 -9.88 -3.66 -11.13
C MET A 191 -9.51 -5.11 -11.46
N ALA A 192 -8.48 -5.32 -12.28
CA ALA A 192 -8.12 -6.65 -12.75
C ALA A 192 -7.52 -7.53 -11.63
N PRO A 193 -7.91 -8.81 -11.57
CA PRO A 193 -7.25 -9.75 -10.68
C PRO A 193 -5.78 -9.91 -11.05
N SER A 194 -4.91 -9.92 -10.06
CA SER A 194 -3.48 -10.13 -10.24
C SER A 194 -2.92 -11.06 -9.18
N HIS A 195 -1.89 -11.83 -9.55
CA HIS A 195 -1.10 -12.62 -8.60
C HIS A 195 0.15 -11.83 -8.22
N GLU A 196 0.33 -11.54 -6.94
CA GLU A 196 1.49 -10.80 -6.47
C GLU A 196 2.57 -11.73 -5.94
N PHE A 197 3.78 -11.59 -6.48
CA PHE A 197 4.97 -12.31 -6.04
C PHE A 197 5.99 -11.34 -5.46
N ARG A 198 6.51 -11.68 -4.28
CA ARG A 198 7.62 -10.94 -3.66
C ARG A 198 8.92 -11.70 -3.91
N ILE A 199 9.82 -11.12 -4.68
CA ILE A 199 11.08 -11.74 -5.05
C ILE A 199 12.27 -10.82 -4.74
N LYS A 200 13.45 -11.40 -4.54
CA LYS A 200 14.67 -10.60 -4.38
C LYS A 200 15.02 -9.90 -5.70
N LYS A 201 15.44 -8.64 -5.61
CA LYS A 201 15.90 -7.86 -6.75
C LYS A 201 17.08 -8.50 -7.48
N SER A 202 17.91 -9.23 -6.75
CA SER A 202 19.08 -9.96 -7.27
C SER A 202 18.76 -11.35 -7.82
N ALA A 203 17.53 -11.85 -7.66
CA ALA A 203 17.13 -13.11 -8.28
C ALA A 203 17.09 -12.95 -9.80
N THR A 204 17.29 -14.03 -10.54
CA THR A 204 17.21 -14.01 -12.00
C THR A 204 15.77 -14.16 -12.48
N LEU A 205 15.49 -13.72 -13.72
CA LEU A 205 14.19 -13.94 -14.37
C LEU A 205 13.83 -15.42 -14.42
N LYS A 206 14.83 -16.28 -14.65
CA LYS A 206 14.64 -17.74 -14.65
C LYS A 206 14.22 -18.29 -13.28
N GLU A 207 14.83 -17.81 -12.19
CA GLU A 207 14.43 -18.16 -10.82
C GLU A 207 13.02 -17.68 -10.51
N PHE A 208 12.66 -16.48 -10.98
CA PHE A 208 11.31 -15.95 -10.84
C PHE A 208 10.28 -16.83 -11.57
N LEU A 209 10.51 -17.16 -12.84
CA LEU A 209 9.61 -18.02 -13.62
C LEU A 209 9.49 -19.42 -13.00
N ALA A 210 10.57 -19.98 -12.45
CA ALA A 210 10.51 -21.24 -11.73
C ALA A 210 9.62 -21.15 -10.47
N THR A 211 9.70 -20.05 -9.73
CA THR A 211 8.84 -19.79 -8.57
C THR A 211 7.37 -19.68 -8.96
N VAL A 212 7.08 -18.97 -10.06
CA VAL A 212 5.72 -18.84 -10.59
C VAL A 212 5.18 -20.18 -11.09
N ALA A 213 6.02 -20.96 -11.77
CA ALA A 213 5.67 -22.28 -12.28
C ALA A 213 5.27 -23.24 -11.14
N GLU A 214 6.02 -23.22 -10.03
CA GLU A 214 5.73 -24.01 -8.84
C GLU A 214 4.39 -23.59 -8.19
N ASP A 215 4.19 -22.29 -7.98
CA ASP A 215 2.97 -21.75 -7.36
C ASP A 215 1.73 -22.05 -8.20
N MET A 216 1.80 -21.82 -9.50
CA MET A 216 0.70 -22.05 -10.44
C MET A 216 0.54 -23.52 -10.85
N ARG A 217 1.48 -24.38 -10.46
CA ARG A 217 1.56 -25.81 -10.89
C ARG A 217 1.55 -25.96 -12.39
N TRP A 218 2.32 -25.16 -13.08
CA TRP A 218 2.43 -25.12 -14.54
C TRP A 218 3.88 -25.36 -14.97
N PRO A 219 4.16 -26.11 -16.05
CA PRO A 219 5.53 -26.29 -16.54
C PRO A 219 6.16 -24.95 -16.92
N VAL A 220 7.39 -24.70 -16.49
CA VAL A 220 8.09 -23.43 -16.75
C VAL A 220 8.30 -23.17 -18.24
N GLU A 221 8.45 -24.21 -19.04
CA GLU A 221 8.62 -24.18 -20.50
C GLU A 221 7.35 -23.69 -21.23
N ARG A 222 6.24 -23.56 -20.49
CA ARG A 222 4.94 -23.12 -21.01
C ARG A 222 4.53 -21.75 -20.49
N LEU A 223 5.46 -21.06 -19.87
CA LEU A 223 5.31 -19.71 -19.37
C LEU A 223 6.09 -18.76 -20.26
N ARG A 224 5.44 -17.71 -20.75
CA ARG A 224 6.12 -16.61 -21.44
C ARG A 224 5.71 -15.28 -20.81
N PRO A 225 6.65 -14.55 -20.19
CA PRO A 225 6.37 -13.25 -19.59
C PRO A 225 6.39 -12.16 -20.67
N TRP A 226 5.42 -11.26 -20.58
CA TRP A 226 5.31 -10.07 -21.40
C TRP A 226 5.18 -8.87 -20.46
N PRO A 227 6.23 -8.08 -20.20
CA PRO A 227 6.13 -6.87 -19.42
C PRO A 227 5.06 -5.95 -19.95
N LEU A 228 4.26 -5.41 -19.05
CA LEU A 228 3.26 -4.41 -19.37
C LEU A 228 3.87 -3.02 -19.16
N SER A 229 3.99 -2.27 -20.24
CA SER A 229 4.59 -0.93 -20.22
C SER A 229 3.67 0.12 -20.79
N HIS A 230 3.76 1.33 -20.22
CA HIS A 230 3.08 2.49 -20.78
C HIS A 230 3.83 3.00 -22.01
N ARG A 231 3.10 3.11 -23.12
CA ARG A 231 3.58 3.75 -24.32
C ARG A 231 3.38 5.27 -24.27
N THR A 232 4.06 5.99 -25.13
CA THR A 232 3.96 7.46 -25.26
C THR A 232 2.56 7.94 -25.64
N ASN A 233 1.77 7.09 -26.29
CA ASN A 233 0.37 7.35 -26.67
C ASN A 233 -0.64 7.08 -25.54
N GLN A 234 -0.18 6.86 -24.30
CA GLN A 234 -1.00 6.61 -23.09
C GLN A 234 -1.68 5.23 -23.07
N THR A 235 -1.24 4.29 -23.88
CA THR A 235 -1.72 2.91 -23.83
C THR A 235 -0.82 2.06 -22.94
N LEU A 236 -1.40 1.00 -22.37
CA LEU A 236 -0.68 -0.02 -21.59
C LEU A 236 -0.64 -1.32 -22.39
N ARG A 237 0.53 -1.70 -22.84
CA ARG A 237 0.69 -2.83 -23.76
C ARG A 237 1.76 -3.81 -23.32
N PRO A 238 1.59 -5.11 -23.63
CA PRO A 238 2.65 -6.09 -23.50
C PRO A 238 3.82 -5.77 -24.44
N ASN A 239 5.02 -5.96 -23.93
CA ASN A 239 6.27 -5.88 -24.67
C ASN A 239 7.03 -7.20 -24.56
N LEU A 240 7.89 -7.49 -25.54
CA LEU A 240 8.74 -8.65 -25.47
C LEU A 240 9.80 -8.52 -24.39
N VAL A 241 10.02 -9.60 -23.62
CA VAL A 241 11.26 -9.83 -22.88
C VAL A 241 12.06 -10.87 -23.64
N GLU A 242 13.31 -10.58 -23.93
CA GLU A 242 14.19 -11.56 -24.55
C GLU A 242 14.44 -12.70 -23.57
N LEU A 243 14.17 -13.94 -23.98
CA LEU A 243 14.42 -15.12 -23.14
C LEU A 243 15.91 -15.30 -22.81
N GLU A 244 16.81 -14.70 -23.59
CA GLU A 244 18.23 -14.59 -23.34
C GLU A 244 18.54 -13.79 -22.05
N ASP A 245 17.62 -12.94 -21.64
CA ASP A 245 17.69 -12.19 -20.36
C ASP A 245 17.39 -13.05 -19.13
N GLY A 246 17.14 -14.35 -19.29
CA GLY A 246 16.83 -15.26 -18.20
C GLY A 246 17.82 -15.27 -17.05
N GLU A 247 19.09 -14.97 -17.30
CA GLU A 247 20.15 -14.90 -16.30
C GLU A 247 20.35 -13.46 -15.73
N ARG A 248 19.64 -12.46 -16.24
CA ARG A 248 19.67 -11.10 -15.71
C ARG A 248 18.88 -11.00 -14.42
N SER A 249 19.29 -10.09 -13.55
CA SER A 249 18.59 -9.84 -12.29
C SER A 249 17.20 -9.24 -12.52
N MET A 250 16.26 -9.57 -11.64
CA MET A 250 14.88 -9.04 -11.71
C MET A 250 14.82 -7.52 -11.73
N VAL A 251 15.71 -6.84 -11.01
CA VAL A 251 15.75 -5.37 -10.99
C VAL A 251 16.20 -4.78 -12.32
N GLU A 252 17.10 -5.47 -13.04
CA GLU A 252 17.55 -5.05 -14.37
C GLU A 252 16.49 -5.29 -15.43
N VAL A 253 15.87 -6.49 -15.42
CA VAL A 253 14.79 -6.83 -16.37
C VAL A 253 13.57 -5.95 -16.16
N ALA A 254 13.25 -5.60 -14.92
CA ALA A 254 12.16 -4.72 -14.58
C ALA A 254 12.50 -3.23 -14.74
N GLU A 255 13.70 -2.86 -15.22
CA GLU A 255 14.14 -1.46 -15.38
C GLU A 255 13.91 -0.60 -14.13
N ASN A 256 14.07 -1.20 -12.94
CA ASN A 256 13.79 -0.63 -11.62
C ASN A 256 12.30 -0.33 -11.31
N TYR A 257 11.35 -0.74 -12.14
CA TYR A 257 9.94 -0.63 -11.79
C TYR A 257 9.58 -1.52 -10.60
N ASN A 258 8.84 -0.97 -9.64
CA ASN A 258 8.35 -1.71 -8.48
C ASN A 258 7.03 -1.09 -7.98
N PRO A 259 5.88 -1.75 -8.12
CA PRO A 259 5.72 -3.10 -8.66
C PRO A 259 6.01 -3.20 -10.16
N TRP A 260 6.59 -4.32 -10.60
CA TRP A 260 6.72 -4.66 -12.00
C TRP A 260 5.53 -5.50 -12.43
N THR A 261 4.82 -5.08 -13.47
CA THR A 261 3.62 -5.77 -13.93
C THR A 261 3.90 -6.49 -15.24
N ILE A 262 3.52 -7.75 -15.31
CA ILE A 262 3.68 -8.59 -16.50
C ILE A 262 2.36 -9.27 -16.86
N PHE A 263 2.07 -9.39 -18.13
CA PHE A 263 1.17 -10.41 -18.65
C PHE A 263 1.94 -11.73 -18.74
N LEU A 264 1.43 -12.78 -18.13
CA LEU A 264 1.99 -14.10 -18.22
C LEU A 264 1.13 -14.96 -19.13
N GLU A 265 1.67 -15.25 -20.31
CA GLU A 265 1.04 -16.17 -21.23
C GLU A 265 1.21 -17.60 -20.73
N LEU A 266 0.09 -18.29 -20.61
CA LEU A 266 0.00 -19.71 -20.25
C LEU A 266 -0.41 -20.50 -21.48
N LEU A 267 0.48 -21.27 -22.05
CA LEU A 267 0.10 -22.16 -23.13
C LEU A 267 -0.68 -23.34 -22.62
N GLN A 268 -1.95 -23.33 -22.96
CA GLN A 268 -2.83 -24.49 -22.72
C GLN A 268 -2.47 -25.62 -23.66
N PRO A 269 -2.37 -26.88 -23.19
CA PRO A 269 -2.15 -28.02 -24.06
C PRO A 269 -3.45 -28.30 -24.81
N ASP A 270 -3.54 -27.88 -26.06
CA ASP A 270 -4.51 -28.43 -26.99
C ASP A 270 -4.12 -29.88 -27.29
N ASN A 271 -4.57 -30.82 -26.47
CA ASN A 271 -4.42 -32.27 -26.60
C ASN A 271 -3.00 -32.87 -26.45
N ASP A 272 -1.92 -32.08 -26.37
CA ASP A 272 -0.57 -32.58 -26.10
C ASP A 272 0.08 -31.85 -24.92
N PRO A 273 0.16 -32.48 -23.74
CA PRO A 273 0.81 -31.90 -22.60
C PRO A 273 2.32 -31.64 -22.75
N THR A 274 2.94 -32.15 -23.82
CA THR A 274 4.38 -32.01 -24.09
C THR A 274 4.70 -31.02 -25.21
N ALA A 275 3.68 -30.44 -25.85
CA ALA A 275 3.91 -29.48 -26.94
C ALA A 275 4.68 -28.24 -26.41
N PRO A 276 5.77 -27.84 -27.10
CA PRO A 276 6.50 -26.63 -26.72
C PRO A 276 5.66 -25.38 -27.01
N LEU A 277 6.09 -24.26 -26.42
CA LEU A 277 5.59 -22.92 -26.78
C LEU A 277 5.71 -22.71 -28.29
N PRO A 278 4.72 -22.07 -28.95
CA PRO A 278 4.88 -21.63 -30.33
C PRO A 278 6.17 -20.81 -30.44
N THR A 279 6.93 -21.12 -31.48
CA THR A 279 8.14 -20.35 -31.78
C THR A 279 7.71 -18.92 -32.12
N PHE A 280 8.41 -17.96 -31.54
CA PHE A 280 8.25 -16.52 -31.79
C PHE A 280 9.58 -15.97 -32.25
N ASP A 281 9.63 -15.47 -33.47
CA ASP A 281 10.80 -14.82 -34.04
C ASP A 281 10.58 -13.29 -33.93
N LYS A 282 11.30 -12.63 -33.02
CA LYS A 282 11.16 -11.21 -32.72
C LYS A 282 11.37 -10.28 -33.91
N ASP A 283 12.11 -10.73 -34.92
CA ASP A 283 12.44 -9.94 -36.10
C ASP A 283 11.41 -10.15 -37.23
N GLN A 284 10.59 -11.19 -37.15
CA GLN A 284 9.64 -11.56 -38.20
C GLN A 284 8.20 -11.69 -37.73
N ASP A 285 7.97 -11.92 -36.44
CA ASP A 285 6.65 -12.12 -35.88
C ASP A 285 6.26 -10.93 -34.96
N VAL A 286 4.95 -10.72 -34.87
CA VAL A 286 4.35 -9.75 -33.94
C VAL A 286 3.20 -10.41 -33.18
N MET A 287 3.05 -10.11 -31.90
CA MET A 287 1.92 -10.54 -31.10
C MET A 287 0.80 -9.49 -31.15
N LEU A 288 -0.30 -9.83 -31.78
CA LEU A 288 -1.49 -8.98 -31.86
C LEU A 288 -2.63 -9.52 -31.01
N PHE A 289 -3.38 -8.62 -30.39
CA PHE A 289 -4.58 -8.90 -29.62
C PHE A 289 -5.82 -8.52 -30.39
N PHE A 290 -6.91 -9.27 -30.21
CA PHE A 290 -8.15 -9.09 -30.96
C PHE A 290 -9.34 -8.88 -30.02
N LYS A 291 -10.17 -7.88 -30.36
CA LYS A 291 -11.44 -7.59 -29.67
C LYS A 291 -12.58 -7.56 -30.68
N TYR A 292 -13.66 -8.25 -30.39
CA TYR A 292 -14.90 -8.18 -31.15
C TYR A 292 -15.86 -7.19 -30.51
N TYR A 293 -16.26 -6.17 -31.25
CA TYR A 293 -17.33 -5.27 -30.85
C TYR A 293 -18.66 -5.73 -31.45
N CYS A 294 -19.65 -5.99 -30.60
CA CYS A 294 -21.00 -6.34 -31.00
C CYS A 294 -21.93 -5.10 -30.97
N PRO A 295 -22.28 -4.50 -32.11
CA PRO A 295 -23.14 -3.28 -32.13
C PRO A 295 -24.50 -3.48 -31.51
N ARG A 296 -25.08 -4.69 -31.59
CA ARG A 296 -26.42 -5.00 -31.04
C ARG A 296 -26.46 -4.95 -29.51
N THR A 297 -25.41 -5.36 -28.85
CA THR A 297 -25.32 -5.40 -27.38
C THR A 297 -24.51 -4.23 -26.84
N SER A 298 -23.86 -3.46 -27.70
CA SER A 298 -22.89 -2.41 -27.36
C SER A 298 -21.82 -2.92 -26.38
N ARG A 299 -21.29 -4.11 -26.67
CA ARG A 299 -20.25 -4.76 -25.83
C ARG A 299 -19.04 -5.15 -26.63
N VAL A 300 -17.90 -5.07 -25.96
CA VAL A 300 -16.59 -5.54 -26.45
C VAL A 300 -16.30 -6.90 -25.84
N HIS A 301 -15.80 -7.81 -26.66
CA HIS A 301 -15.42 -9.15 -26.27
C HIS A 301 -13.96 -9.38 -26.64
N TYR A 302 -13.15 -9.78 -25.69
CA TYR A 302 -11.78 -10.22 -25.95
C TYR A 302 -11.81 -11.55 -26.69
N MET A 303 -11.04 -11.67 -27.78
CA MET A 303 -11.05 -12.83 -28.68
C MET A 303 -9.75 -13.61 -28.67
N GLY A 304 -8.79 -13.23 -27.82
CA GLY A 304 -7.47 -13.85 -27.76
C GLY A 304 -6.40 -13.04 -28.48
N HIS A 305 -5.22 -13.63 -28.55
CA HIS A 305 -4.06 -13.08 -29.26
C HIS A 305 -3.52 -14.08 -30.28
N MET A 306 -2.71 -13.61 -31.22
CA MET A 306 -2.06 -14.42 -32.22
C MET A 306 -0.65 -13.90 -32.51
N TYR A 307 0.26 -14.82 -32.75
CA TYR A 307 1.54 -14.53 -33.35
C TYR A 307 1.38 -14.56 -34.88
N LEU A 308 1.69 -13.46 -35.50
CA LEU A 308 1.56 -13.28 -36.95
C LEU A 308 2.87 -12.78 -37.53
N ALA A 309 3.32 -13.34 -38.64
CA ALA A 309 4.44 -12.75 -39.36
C ALA A 309 4.09 -11.33 -39.82
N ILE A 310 5.03 -10.39 -39.73
CA ILE A 310 4.84 -9.00 -40.16
C ILE A 310 4.39 -8.87 -41.62
N THR A 311 4.73 -9.87 -42.46
CA THR A 311 4.32 -9.99 -43.86
C THR A 311 2.92 -10.58 -44.03
N THR A 312 2.25 -10.99 -42.97
CA THR A 312 0.90 -11.57 -43.03
C THR A 312 -0.12 -10.52 -43.46
N LYS A 313 -1.07 -10.94 -44.30
CA LYS A 313 -2.20 -10.14 -44.73
C LYS A 313 -3.39 -10.40 -43.80
N LEU A 314 -4.05 -9.36 -43.28
CA LEU A 314 -5.22 -9.54 -42.41
C LEU A 314 -6.36 -10.32 -43.07
N THR A 315 -6.48 -10.25 -44.39
CA THR A 315 -7.46 -11.06 -45.15
C THR A 315 -7.33 -12.56 -44.89
N SER A 316 -6.13 -13.09 -44.63
CA SER A 316 -5.90 -14.49 -44.28
C SER A 316 -6.33 -14.86 -42.87
N VAL A 317 -6.46 -13.86 -42.00
CA VAL A 317 -6.83 -14.01 -40.58
C VAL A 317 -8.34 -13.90 -40.36
N LEU A 318 -9.06 -13.19 -41.24
CA LEU A 318 -10.51 -12.93 -41.10
C LEU A 318 -11.35 -14.19 -40.83
N PRO A 319 -11.16 -15.33 -41.51
CA PRO A 319 -11.95 -16.52 -41.21
C PRO A 319 -11.73 -17.05 -39.79
N LYS A 320 -10.53 -16.91 -39.25
CA LYS A 320 -10.21 -17.28 -37.88
C LYS A 320 -10.88 -16.32 -36.85
N LEU A 321 -10.91 -15.03 -37.16
CA LEU A 321 -11.63 -14.03 -36.33
C LEU A 321 -13.13 -14.31 -36.33
N CYS A 322 -13.73 -14.63 -37.48
CA CYS A 322 -15.12 -15.06 -37.58
C CYS A 322 -15.41 -16.28 -36.70
N ALA A 323 -14.54 -17.30 -36.76
CA ALA A 323 -14.68 -18.50 -35.93
C ALA A 323 -14.60 -18.20 -34.44
N LEU A 324 -13.65 -17.37 -34.01
CA LEU A 324 -13.50 -16.95 -32.61
C LEU A 324 -14.72 -16.17 -32.09
N ALA A 325 -15.29 -15.32 -32.94
CA ALA A 325 -16.49 -14.53 -32.58
C ALA A 325 -17.79 -15.32 -32.79
N ASN A 326 -17.71 -16.58 -33.21
CA ASN A 326 -18.88 -17.42 -33.53
C ASN A 326 -19.87 -16.77 -34.53
N ILE A 327 -19.31 -16.19 -35.62
CA ILE A 327 -20.05 -15.57 -36.71
C ILE A 327 -19.73 -16.29 -38.02
N PRO A 328 -20.61 -16.22 -39.07
CA PRO A 328 -20.35 -16.86 -40.32
C PRO A 328 -19.01 -16.47 -40.95
N SER A 329 -18.30 -17.42 -41.50
CA SER A 329 -16.95 -17.22 -42.05
C SER A 329 -16.88 -16.32 -43.30
N ASP A 330 -18.02 -16.09 -43.95
CA ASP A 330 -18.19 -15.18 -45.07
C ASP A 330 -18.66 -13.77 -44.67
N SER A 331 -18.77 -13.50 -43.39
CA SER A 331 -19.14 -12.17 -42.87
C SER A 331 -18.11 -11.13 -43.29
N LYS A 332 -18.60 -10.01 -43.80
CA LYS A 332 -17.74 -8.85 -44.04
C LYS A 332 -17.41 -8.19 -42.67
N LEU A 333 -16.13 -7.99 -42.42
CA LEU A 333 -15.64 -7.35 -41.21
C LEU A 333 -15.10 -5.96 -41.50
N ILE A 334 -15.31 -5.03 -40.57
CA ILE A 334 -14.60 -3.75 -40.49
C ILE A 334 -13.61 -3.89 -39.34
N LEU A 335 -12.36 -3.48 -39.57
CA LEU A 335 -11.29 -3.58 -38.61
C LEU A 335 -10.76 -2.20 -38.30
N TRP A 336 -10.35 -2.01 -37.04
CA TRP A 336 -9.67 -0.81 -36.55
C TRP A 336 -8.46 -1.21 -35.71
N GLU A 337 -7.44 -0.40 -35.77
CA GLU A 337 -6.35 -0.42 -34.82
C GLU A 337 -6.68 0.48 -33.63
N GLU A 338 -6.40 0.02 -32.41
CA GLU A 338 -6.55 0.81 -31.19
C GLU A 338 -5.27 1.62 -30.92
N ILE A 339 -5.22 2.86 -31.45
CA ILE A 339 -4.01 3.73 -31.40
C ILE A 339 -3.80 4.29 -30.01
N LYS A 340 -4.85 4.81 -29.37
CA LYS A 340 -4.81 5.42 -28.03
C LYS A 340 -6.21 5.43 -27.41
N PRO A 341 -6.35 5.73 -26.10
CA PRO A 341 -7.66 5.92 -25.50
C PRO A 341 -8.49 6.89 -26.35
N ASN A 342 -9.70 6.54 -26.72
CA ASN A 342 -10.64 7.26 -27.58
C ASN A 342 -10.36 7.29 -29.10
N MET A 343 -9.29 6.69 -29.58
CA MET A 343 -8.95 6.74 -30.99
C MET A 343 -8.77 5.34 -31.58
N LEU A 344 -9.73 4.96 -32.40
CA LEU A 344 -9.63 3.81 -33.28
C LEU A 344 -9.39 4.31 -34.71
N GLU A 345 -8.38 3.77 -35.37
CA GLU A 345 -8.08 4.04 -36.77
C GLU A 345 -8.54 2.88 -37.64
N LYS A 346 -9.30 3.20 -38.70
CA LYS A 346 -9.86 2.19 -39.57
C LYS A 346 -8.81 1.65 -40.52
N ILE A 347 -8.70 0.32 -40.60
CA ILE A 347 -7.84 -0.38 -41.53
C ILE A 347 -8.57 -0.48 -42.87
N GLU A 348 -8.11 0.28 -43.88
CA GLU A 348 -8.82 0.36 -45.16
C GLU A 348 -8.46 -0.80 -46.10
N ASP A 349 -7.19 -1.22 -46.15
CA ASP A 349 -6.75 -2.30 -47.04
C ASP A 349 -6.18 -3.47 -46.26
N THR A 350 -7.00 -4.47 -46.04
CA THR A 350 -6.62 -5.71 -45.33
C THR A 350 -5.80 -6.67 -46.18
N ASN A 351 -5.57 -6.36 -47.47
CA ASN A 351 -4.83 -7.22 -48.41
C ASN A 351 -3.34 -6.88 -48.51
N GLN A 352 -2.89 -5.87 -47.81
CA GLN A 352 -1.47 -5.55 -47.65
C GLN A 352 -0.85 -6.27 -46.44
N PRO A 353 0.48 -6.45 -46.40
CA PRO A 353 1.19 -6.92 -45.22
C PRO A 353 0.95 -6.06 -43.99
N LEU A 354 0.99 -6.64 -42.78
CA LEU A 354 0.80 -5.91 -41.51
C LEU A 354 1.76 -4.73 -41.40
N GLU A 355 3.02 -4.91 -41.77
CA GLU A 355 4.06 -3.85 -41.74
C GLU A 355 3.76 -2.64 -42.64
N HIS A 356 2.78 -2.74 -43.53
CA HIS A 356 2.40 -1.65 -44.44
C HIS A 356 1.05 -1.02 -44.09
N ILE A 357 0.24 -1.70 -43.28
CA ILE A 357 -1.10 -1.23 -42.92
C ILE A 357 -1.17 -0.62 -41.52
N LEU A 358 -0.23 -0.94 -40.64
CA LEU A 358 -0.09 -0.38 -39.30
C LEU A 358 1.16 0.50 -39.28
N GLU A 359 1.01 1.79 -38.86
CA GLU A 359 2.11 2.76 -38.96
C GLU A 359 3.30 2.42 -38.05
N GLU A 360 3.02 1.94 -36.85
CA GLU A 360 4.02 1.54 -35.86
C GLU A 360 3.67 0.16 -35.30
N LEU A 361 3.82 -0.88 -36.13
CA LEU A 361 3.51 -2.24 -35.76
C LEU A 361 4.40 -2.72 -34.62
N MET A 362 3.80 -3.04 -33.47
CA MET A 362 4.50 -3.48 -32.26
C MET A 362 3.76 -4.62 -31.56
N ASP A 363 4.50 -5.41 -30.79
CA ASP A 363 3.92 -6.41 -29.92
C ASP A 363 2.90 -5.75 -28.96
N GLY A 364 1.77 -6.40 -28.77
CA GLY A 364 0.73 -5.90 -27.90
C GLY A 364 -0.29 -4.98 -28.58
N ASP A 365 -0.17 -4.72 -29.88
CA ASP A 365 -1.19 -3.93 -30.59
C ASP A 365 -2.52 -4.65 -30.62
N ILE A 366 -3.60 -3.86 -30.57
CA ILE A 366 -4.96 -4.35 -30.46
C ILE A 366 -5.74 -4.02 -31.72
N ILE A 367 -6.28 -5.05 -32.35
CA ILE A 367 -7.20 -4.93 -33.48
C ILE A 367 -8.62 -5.16 -33.00
N VAL A 368 -9.45 -4.12 -33.15
CA VAL A 368 -10.89 -4.19 -32.87
C VAL A 368 -11.62 -4.48 -34.18
N PHE A 369 -12.54 -5.45 -34.17
CA PHE A 369 -13.34 -5.76 -35.36
C PHE A 369 -14.83 -5.88 -35.05
N GLN A 370 -15.66 -5.62 -36.05
CA GLN A 370 -17.10 -5.83 -36.02
C GLN A 370 -17.61 -6.30 -37.37
N ILE A 371 -18.82 -6.85 -37.40
CA ILE A 371 -19.51 -7.13 -38.65
C ILE A 371 -19.86 -5.81 -39.35
N ASP A 372 -19.61 -5.74 -40.67
CA ASP A 372 -20.05 -4.63 -41.51
C ASP A 372 -21.59 -4.65 -41.60
N PRO A 373 -22.30 -3.63 -41.11
CA PRO A 373 -23.75 -3.60 -41.16
C PRO A 373 -24.31 -3.50 -42.58
N GLY A 374 -23.45 -3.18 -43.56
CA GLY A 374 -23.86 -2.96 -44.98
C GLY A 374 -24.67 -1.68 -45.16
N ALA A 375 -24.84 -1.27 -46.39
CA ALA A 375 -25.56 -0.05 -46.77
C ALA A 375 -27.07 -0.11 -46.52
N ASP A 376 -27.65 -1.32 -46.34
CA ASP A 376 -29.10 -1.54 -46.21
C ASP A 376 -29.56 -1.71 -44.77
N SER A 377 -28.74 -1.43 -43.77
CA SER A 377 -29.15 -1.59 -42.37
C SER A 377 -30.16 -0.49 -41.99
N GLN A 378 -31.37 -0.90 -41.67
CA GLN A 378 -32.49 0.02 -41.26
C GLN A 378 -32.25 0.66 -39.86
N PHE A 379 -31.19 0.31 -39.17
CA PHE A 379 -30.83 0.83 -37.84
C PHE A 379 -29.40 1.32 -37.85
N GLU A 380 -29.19 2.59 -37.58
CA GLU A 380 -27.87 3.16 -37.28
C GLU A 380 -27.44 2.69 -35.88
N LEU A 381 -26.76 1.54 -35.82
CA LEU A 381 -26.10 1.08 -34.60
C LEU A 381 -24.71 1.72 -34.48
N PRO A 382 -24.27 2.08 -33.28
CA PRO A 382 -22.96 2.69 -33.10
C PRO A 382 -21.86 1.75 -33.57
N THR A 383 -20.85 2.30 -34.22
CA THR A 383 -19.64 1.58 -34.59
C THR A 383 -18.71 1.41 -33.39
N ALA A 384 -17.74 0.50 -33.46
CA ALA A 384 -16.68 0.37 -32.44
C ALA A 384 -16.01 1.71 -32.16
N ARG A 385 -15.71 2.49 -33.22
CA ARG A 385 -15.08 3.82 -33.08
C ARG A 385 -15.92 4.81 -32.26
N GLU A 386 -17.22 4.84 -32.51
CA GLU A 386 -18.14 5.69 -31.74
C GLU A 386 -18.26 5.24 -30.29
N TYR A 387 -18.38 3.91 -30.08
CA TYR A 387 -18.45 3.33 -28.73
C TYR A 387 -17.24 3.74 -27.88
N PHE A 388 -15.99 3.53 -28.37
CA PHE A 388 -14.79 3.86 -27.59
C PHE A 388 -14.62 5.35 -27.36
N ARG A 389 -15.02 6.18 -28.33
CA ARG A 389 -15.05 7.64 -28.16
C ARG A 389 -16.02 8.06 -27.05
N ASP A 390 -17.24 7.54 -27.06
CA ASP A 390 -18.29 7.89 -26.09
C ASP A 390 -17.94 7.36 -24.69
N LEU A 391 -17.30 6.20 -24.61
CA LEU A 391 -16.77 5.62 -23.38
C LEU A 391 -15.77 6.57 -22.72
N PHE A 392 -14.82 7.07 -23.50
CA PHE A 392 -13.79 7.99 -23.02
C PHE A 392 -14.39 9.30 -22.46
N TYR A 393 -15.38 9.85 -23.13
CA TYR A 393 -16.08 11.05 -22.64
C TYR A 393 -16.85 10.82 -21.35
N LYS A 394 -17.49 9.67 -21.19
CA LYS A 394 -18.21 9.31 -19.95
C LYS A 394 -17.25 9.16 -18.76
N VAL A 395 -16.14 8.46 -18.94
CA VAL A 395 -15.14 8.28 -17.89
C VAL A 395 -14.54 9.61 -17.43
N ASN A 396 -14.21 10.52 -18.36
CA ASN A 396 -13.63 11.83 -18.03
C ASN A 396 -14.62 12.80 -17.38
N ASN A 397 -15.93 12.60 -17.58
CA ASN A 397 -16.97 13.46 -16.97
C ASN A 397 -17.53 12.92 -15.64
N ASN A 398 -16.92 11.90 -15.03
CA ASN A 398 -17.39 11.26 -13.78
C ASN A 398 -18.82 10.72 -13.83
N GLU A 399 -19.34 10.37 -15.01
CA GLU A 399 -20.59 9.66 -15.12
C GLU A 399 -20.37 8.20 -14.73
N SER A 400 -20.79 7.82 -13.51
CA SER A 400 -20.63 6.48 -12.97
C SER A 400 -21.26 5.43 -13.88
N PHE A 401 -20.45 4.47 -14.33
CA PHE A 401 -20.95 3.22 -14.90
C PHE A 401 -21.66 2.45 -13.79
N HIS A 402 -23.01 2.45 -13.81
CA HIS A 402 -23.75 1.47 -13.05
C HIS A 402 -23.56 0.12 -13.71
N ASP A 403 -22.73 -0.69 -13.05
CA ASP A 403 -22.46 -2.09 -13.29
C ASP A 403 -23.77 -2.88 -13.45
N GLN A 404 -24.11 -3.19 -14.68
CA GLN A 404 -25.08 -4.25 -14.96
C GLN A 404 -24.28 -5.57 -15.00
N ARG A 405 -24.08 -6.17 -13.82
CA ARG A 405 -23.56 -7.54 -13.72
C ARG A 405 -24.45 -8.46 -14.56
N PRO A 406 -23.86 -9.33 -15.38
CA PRO A 406 -24.67 -10.30 -16.13
C PRO A 406 -25.25 -11.31 -15.16
N PHE A 407 -26.57 -11.50 -15.23
CA PHE A 407 -27.21 -12.72 -14.76
C PHE A 407 -26.61 -13.88 -15.57
N LEU A 408 -25.94 -14.81 -14.89
CA LEU A 408 -25.59 -16.12 -15.42
C LEU A 408 -26.91 -16.85 -15.76
N VAL A 409 -27.09 -17.17 -17.01
CA VAL A 409 -27.97 -18.26 -17.48
C VAL A 409 -27.12 -19.19 -18.33
#